data_69171af91c76d8b93e8cb1eb1884908a
#
_entry.id   69171af91c76d8b93e8cb1eb1884908a
#
_cell.length_a   1.000
_cell.length_b   1.000
_cell.length_c   1.000
_cell.angle_alpha   90.00
_cell.angle_beta   90.00
_cell.angle_gamma   90.00
#
_symmetry.space_group_name_H-M   'P 1'
#
loop_
_entity.id
_entity.type
_entity.pdbx_description
1 polymer ?
#
loop_
_entity_poly.entity_id
_entity_poly.type
_entity_poly.pdbx_seq_one_letter_code
_entity_poly.pdbx_strand_id
1 'polypeptide(L)'
;MSRFVVVLITIILTACGGGGGMSKPEPQPTPTPAPPPAPTPAPTPTPTPAPTPAPTPQPGPSCTEQSGSGTYYCTVTYDDIAREFYYYLPQNYSENSSAMPILISLHGGDDYADYNMSYTGFRALADERDFIPIFPQGTVAEEKGSTGWFTETCDSSSVCDLGFIDSVIDFMGENLNVDLNRVYATGFSNGAFMTYSLGCNLSAKIAAIAAVSGTMDIGSISTCQSIHPMPVLHIHGTNDTTIPPSGGQYHYPVSDVINFWKEFNECSYTTVYEDEDDDGDGFYFSIYSHEGCLNDVQVYDFTAGGMYHSWPRDGQTTDDMPDGSTYIVTFLERFDINGLRSSTNIDYHE
;
A
#
# COMPACT_ATOMS: atom_id res chain seq x y z
N MET A 1 -32.37 -15.89 32.71
CA MET A 1 -32.56 -15.11 33.96
C MET A 1 -31.19 -14.86 34.56
N SER A 2 -30.60 -13.72 34.32
CA SER A 2 -29.34 -13.34 34.97
C SER A 2 -29.46 -11.87 35.37
N ARG A 3 -29.23 -11.59 36.63
CA ARG A 3 -29.53 -10.33 37.31
C ARG A 3 -28.34 -9.40 37.17
N PHE A 4 -28.57 -8.19 36.66
CA PHE A 4 -27.65 -7.06 36.75
C PHE A 4 -27.69 -6.49 38.16
N VAL A 5 -26.51 -6.32 38.79
CA VAL A 5 -26.35 -5.59 40.04
C VAL A 5 -25.74 -4.21 39.67
N VAL A 6 -26.52 -3.14 39.94
CA VAL A 6 -26.06 -1.74 39.88
C VAL A 6 -25.63 -1.33 41.27
N VAL A 7 -24.38 -0.92 41.43
CA VAL A 7 -23.85 -0.37 42.67
C VAL A 7 -23.87 1.15 42.55
N LEU A 8 -24.75 1.80 43.32
CA LEU A 8 -24.76 3.25 43.54
C LEU A 8 -23.82 3.60 44.70
N ILE A 9 -22.86 4.46 44.50
CA ILE A 9 -22.01 5.05 45.54
C ILE A 9 -22.56 6.43 45.86
N THR A 10 -23.10 6.58 47.04
CA THR A 10 -23.57 7.89 47.59
C THR A 10 -22.46 8.50 48.44
N ILE A 11 -22.03 9.70 48.10
CA ILE A 11 -21.08 10.49 48.88
C ILE A 11 -21.88 11.38 49.82
N ILE A 12 -21.68 11.20 51.12
CA ILE A 12 -22.24 12.02 52.21
C ILE A 12 -21.24 13.13 52.56
N LEU A 13 -21.63 14.38 52.37
CA LEU A 13 -20.91 15.54 52.93
C LEU A 13 -21.42 15.82 54.33
N THR A 14 -20.54 15.73 55.32
CA THR A 14 -20.79 16.20 56.69
C THR A 14 -20.28 17.63 56.86
N ALA A 15 -21.17 18.53 57.16
CA ALA A 15 -20.82 19.89 57.56
C ALA A 15 -20.69 19.93 59.09
N CYS A 16 -19.58 20.49 59.62
CA CYS A 16 -19.39 20.80 61.02
C CYS A 16 -19.37 22.30 61.18
N GLY A 17 -20.36 22.83 61.89
CA GLY A 17 -20.40 24.21 62.30
C GLY A 17 -19.69 24.43 63.65
N GLY A 18 -18.97 25.51 63.76
CA GLY A 18 -18.39 26.00 65.04
C GLY A 18 -18.27 27.50 65.01
N GLY A 19 -19.14 28.16 65.82
CA GLY A 19 -19.11 29.62 65.99
C GLY A 19 -18.05 30.03 66.99
N GLY A 20 -17.39 31.15 66.75
CA GLY A 20 -16.48 31.84 67.67
C GLY A 20 -16.30 33.25 67.18
N GLY A 21 -16.96 34.17 67.90
CA GLY A 21 -16.82 35.61 67.65
C GLY A 21 -15.47 36.12 68.09
N MET A 22 -14.83 36.93 67.29
CA MET A 22 -13.70 37.77 67.67
C MET A 22 -13.74 39.11 66.95
N SER A 23 -13.39 40.13 67.76
CA SER A 23 -13.34 41.56 67.56
C SER A 23 -12.64 41.98 66.27
N LYS A 24 -13.16 43.06 65.72
CA LYS A 24 -12.72 43.73 64.50
C LYS A 24 -11.34 44.39 64.71
N PRO A 25 -10.33 44.09 63.95
CA PRO A 25 -9.11 44.86 63.95
C PRO A 25 -9.20 46.12 63.11
N GLU A 26 -8.48 47.11 63.52
CA GLU A 26 -8.30 48.42 62.94
C GLU A 26 -7.67 48.36 61.55
N PRO A 27 -8.03 49.25 60.60
CA PRO A 27 -7.50 49.15 59.21
C PRO A 27 -6.04 49.60 59.18
N GLN A 28 -5.21 48.69 58.72
CA GLN A 28 -3.81 48.96 58.38
C GLN A 28 -3.72 49.81 57.12
N PRO A 29 -2.75 50.70 56.96
CA PRO A 29 -2.61 51.51 55.75
C PRO A 29 -2.20 50.63 54.58
N THR A 30 -2.87 50.83 53.46
CA THR A 30 -2.61 50.09 52.15
C THR A 30 -1.22 50.48 51.68
N PRO A 31 -0.39 49.48 51.33
CA PRO A 31 0.91 49.77 50.73
C PRO A 31 0.72 50.35 49.33
N THR A 32 1.49 51.34 48.99
CA THR A 32 1.57 51.95 47.66
C THR A 32 1.97 50.93 46.64
N PRO A 33 1.29 50.76 45.44
CA PRO A 33 1.69 49.83 44.41
C PRO A 33 3.08 50.17 43.90
N ALA A 34 3.90 49.15 43.75
CA ALA A 34 5.18 49.29 43.13
C ALA A 34 5.02 49.66 41.62
N PRO A 35 5.93 50.45 41.07
CA PRO A 35 5.86 50.79 39.65
C PRO A 35 5.97 49.51 38.77
N PRO A 36 5.26 49.48 37.61
CA PRO A 36 5.32 48.35 36.73
C PRO A 36 6.76 48.12 36.25
N PRO A 37 7.19 46.82 36.06
CA PRO A 37 8.51 46.52 35.55
C PRO A 37 8.68 47.09 34.12
N ALA A 38 9.89 47.53 33.81
CA ALA A 38 10.23 48.03 32.49
C ALA A 38 9.99 46.92 31.41
N PRO A 39 9.53 47.30 30.22
CA PRO A 39 9.29 46.30 29.15
C PRO A 39 10.57 45.55 28.82
N THR A 40 10.48 44.23 28.81
CA THR A 40 11.54 43.32 28.36
C THR A 40 11.87 43.65 26.89
N PRO A 41 13.15 43.82 26.51
CA PRO A 41 13.50 44.02 25.09
C PRO A 41 12.99 42.86 24.25
N ALA A 42 12.43 43.18 23.09
CA ALA A 42 11.96 42.19 22.12
C ALA A 42 13.13 41.28 21.71
N PRO A 43 12.92 39.96 21.55
CA PRO A 43 13.94 39.06 21.13
C PRO A 43 14.44 39.48 19.73
N THR A 44 15.75 39.54 19.58
CA THR A 44 16.37 39.77 18.25
C THR A 44 15.94 38.67 17.32
N PRO A 45 15.45 38.98 16.08
CA PRO A 45 15.04 37.93 15.15
C PRO A 45 16.24 37.03 14.84
N THR A 46 16.05 35.73 15.04
CA THR A 46 17.00 34.70 14.60
C THR A 46 17.18 34.80 13.08
N PRO A 47 18.39 34.81 12.53
CA PRO A 47 18.58 34.86 11.09
C PRO A 47 17.89 33.64 10.46
N THR A 48 17.04 33.88 9.46
CA THR A 48 16.42 32.83 8.65
C THR A 48 17.57 32.02 8.00
N PRO A 49 17.60 30.68 8.13
CA PRO A 49 18.60 29.87 7.46
C PRO A 49 18.54 30.14 5.95
N ALA A 50 19.69 30.23 5.31
CA ALA A 50 19.77 30.34 3.86
C ALA A 50 19.02 29.16 3.22
N PRO A 51 18.30 29.36 2.10
CA PRO A 51 17.64 28.25 1.42
C PRO A 51 18.71 27.21 1.03
N THR A 52 18.43 25.96 1.39
CA THR A 52 19.24 24.82 0.95
C THR A 52 19.27 24.85 -0.59
N PRO A 53 20.46 24.70 -1.22
CA PRO A 53 20.51 24.61 -2.69
C PRO A 53 19.56 23.53 -3.18
N ALA A 54 18.80 23.80 -4.23
CA ALA A 54 17.98 22.80 -4.89
C ALA A 54 18.89 21.62 -5.31
N PRO A 55 18.48 20.36 -5.10
CA PRO A 55 19.26 19.22 -5.55
C PRO A 55 19.54 19.36 -7.04
N THR A 56 20.76 19.05 -7.45
CA THR A 56 21.13 18.99 -8.86
C THR A 56 20.26 17.93 -9.54
N PRO A 57 19.61 18.21 -10.69
CA PRO A 57 18.83 17.19 -11.38
C PRO A 57 19.69 15.97 -11.66
N GLN A 58 19.29 14.80 -11.15
CA GLN A 58 19.93 13.54 -11.51
C GLN A 58 19.59 13.22 -12.98
N PRO A 59 20.50 12.59 -13.73
CA PRO A 59 20.18 12.10 -15.07
C PRO A 59 19.01 11.12 -15.00
N GLY A 60 18.02 11.31 -15.86
CA GLY A 60 16.89 10.38 -16.00
C GLY A 60 17.34 8.98 -16.44
N PRO A 61 16.45 7.97 -16.40
CA PRO A 61 16.74 6.62 -16.85
C PRO A 61 17.27 6.56 -18.29
N SER A 62 18.23 5.67 -18.52
CA SER A 62 18.71 5.31 -19.86
C SER A 62 18.14 3.95 -20.26
N CYS A 63 17.32 3.90 -21.30
CA CYS A 63 16.59 2.71 -21.71
C CYS A 63 17.05 2.20 -23.09
N THR A 64 17.12 0.87 -23.23
CA THR A 64 17.47 0.18 -24.47
C THR A 64 16.49 -0.94 -24.74
N GLU A 65 15.91 -0.96 -25.94
CA GLU A 65 15.03 -2.03 -26.36
C GLU A 65 15.79 -3.35 -26.51
N GLN A 66 15.20 -4.41 -25.97
CA GLN A 66 15.76 -5.77 -25.98
C GLN A 66 15.35 -6.50 -27.28
N SER A 67 16.24 -6.52 -28.26
CA SER A 67 16.12 -7.33 -29.49
C SER A 67 14.82 -7.15 -30.31
N GLY A 68 14.22 -5.95 -30.30
CA GLY A 68 12.97 -5.68 -31.02
C GLY A 68 11.75 -6.41 -30.47
N SER A 69 11.79 -6.76 -29.18
CA SER A 69 10.72 -7.51 -28.49
C SER A 69 9.62 -6.61 -27.89
N GLY A 70 9.73 -5.27 -28.00
CA GLY A 70 8.90 -4.33 -27.25
C GLY A 70 9.27 -4.22 -25.78
N THR A 71 10.24 -5.01 -25.29
CA THR A 71 10.76 -4.95 -23.93
C THR A 71 11.94 -4.00 -23.85
N TYR A 72 11.90 -3.08 -22.91
CA TYR A 72 12.96 -2.11 -22.65
C TYR A 72 13.63 -2.41 -21.32
N TYR A 73 14.96 -2.41 -21.32
CA TYR A 73 15.79 -2.46 -20.11
C TYR A 73 16.30 -1.05 -19.82
N CYS A 74 16.07 -0.58 -18.60
CA CYS A 74 16.43 0.76 -18.16
C CYS A 74 17.37 0.72 -16.96
N THR A 75 18.32 1.65 -16.93
CA THR A 75 19.20 1.88 -15.78
C THR A 75 19.08 3.34 -15.33
N VAL A 76 19.13 3.58 -14.03
CA VAL A 76 19.09 4.92 -13.44
C VAL A 76 19.92 4.92 -12.15
N THR A 77 20.50 6.07 -11.81
CA THR A 77 21.03 6.26 -10.46
C THR A 77 19.96 6.94 -9.62
N TYR A 78 19.59 6.31 -8.51
CA TYR A 78 18.65 6.86 -7.54
C TYR A 78 19.27 6.77 -6.13
N ASP A 79 19.36 7.88 -5.41
CA ASP A 79 20.03 7.96 -4.10
C ASP A 79 21.47 7.40 -4.11
N ASP A 80 22.24 7.77 -5.14
CA ASP A 80 23.61 7.28 -5.39
C ASP A 80 23.71 5.76 -5.61
N ILE A 81 22.59 5.04 -5.71
CA ILE A 81 22.52 3.60 -5.99
C ILE A 81 22.16 3.38 -7.46
N ALA A 82 22.88 2.49 -8.13
CA ALA A 82 22.52 2.04 -9.46
C ALA A 82 21.26 1.17 -9.37
N ARG A 83 20.20 1.58 -10.04
CA ARG A 83 18.90 0.89 -10.08
C ARG A 83 18.58 0.50 -11.51
N GLU A 84 17.75 -0.50 -11.66
CA GLU A 84 17.30 -0.99 -12.96
C GLU A 84 15.84 -1.40 -12.94
N PHE A 85 15.20 -1.36 -14.11
CA PHE A 85 13.85 -1.85 -14.32
C PHE A 85 13.63 -2.24 -15.78
N TYR A 86 12.65 -3.10 -16.02
CA TYR A 86 12.15 -3.38 -17.35
C TYR A 86 10.75 -2.80 -17.50
N TYR A 87 10.37 -2.46 -18.74
CA TYR A 87 8.98 -2.26 -19.10
C TYR A 87 8.71 -2.86 -20.49
N TYR A 88 7.46 -3.15 -20.76
CA TYR A 88 7.04 -3.72 -22.04
C TYR A 88 6.00 -2.79 -22.68
N LEU A 89 6.19 -2.45 -23.96
CA LEU A 89 5.22 -1.75 -24.78
C LEU A 89 4.42 -2.78 -25.57
N PRO A 90 3.08 -2.86 -25.36
CA PRO A 90 2.22 -3.76 -26.14
C PRO A 90 2.30 -3.46 -27.64
N GLN A 91 2.00 -4.47 -28.46
CA GLN A 91 2.12 -4.37 -29.92
C GLN A 91 1.24 -3.26 -30.52
N ASN A 92 0.16 -2.90 -29.86
CA ASN A 92 -0.75 -1.83 -30.27
C ASN A 92 -0.44 -0.47 -29.60
N TYR A 93 0.62 -0.35 -28.80
CA TYR A 93 1.02 0.93 -28.23
C TYR A 93 1.35 1.94 -29.31
N SER A 94 0.82 3.14 -29.16
CA SER A 94 1.14 4.29 -30.02
C SER A 94 1.02 5.58 -29.23
N GLU A 95 1.96 6.49 -29.39
CA GLU A 95 1.91 7.83 -28.77
C GLU A 95 0.66 8.63 -29.13
N ASN A 96 -0.01 8.28 -30.22
CA ASN A 96 -1.23 8.93 -30.68
C ASN A 96 -2.52 8.17 -30.33
N SER A 97 -2.44 7.03 -29.61
CA SER A 97 -3.60 6.28 -29.13
C SER A 97 -4.15 6.83 -27.81
N SER A 98 -5.16 6.17 -27.25
CA SER A 98 -5.58 6.43 -25.87
C SER A 98 -4.44 6.14 -24.90
N ALA A 99 -4.26 6.96 -23.88
CA ALA A 99 -3.26 6.75 -22.85
C ALA A 99 -3.50 5.42 -22.10
N MET A 100 -2.44 4.61 -21.96
CA MET A 100 -2.51 3.28 -21.35
C MET A 100 -2.25 3.32 -19.85
N PRO A 101 -2.92 2.48 -19.03
CA PRO A 101 -2.58 2.30 -17.62
C PRO A 101 -1.18 1.66 -17.46
N ILE A 102 -0.62 1.83 -16.27
CA ILE A 102 0.66 1.22 -15.87
C ILE A 102 0.39 0.16 -14.81
N LEU A 103 1.04 -1.01 -14.93
CA LEU A 103 1.06 -2.06 -13.91
C LEU A 103 2.49 -2.30 -13.42
N ILE A 104 2.79 -1.94 -12.19
CA ILE A 104 4.06 -2.21 -11.53
C ILE A 104 4.00 -3.61 -10.93
N SER A 105 4.89 -4.51 -11.39
CA SER A 105 5.00 -5.90 -10.91
C SER A 105 6.28 -6.10 -10.13
N LEU A 106 6.16 -6.42 -8.84
CA LEU A 106 7.25 -6.50 -7.88
C LEU A 106 7.61 -7.96 -7.59
N HIS A 107 8.87 -8.33 -7.83
CA HIS A 107 9.38 -9.68 -7.57
C HIS A 107 9.45 -10.03 -6.09
N GLY A 108 9.57 -11.32 -5.76
CA GLY A 108 9.78 -11.82 -4.40
C GLY A 108 11.19 -11.56 -3.85
N GLY A 109 11.42 -11.88 -2.59
CA GLY A 109 12.77 -11.88 -2.01
C GLY A 109 13.64 -12.93 -2.70
N ASP A 110 14.94 -12.64 -2.85
CA ASP A 110 15.93 -13.47 -3.56
C ASP A 110 15.62 -13.68 -5.04
N ASP A 111 14.74 -12.87 -5.64
CA ASP A 111 14.27 -12.97 -7.00
C ASP A 111 14.73 -11.76 -7.85
N TYR A 112 14.45 -11.80 -9.15
CA TYR A 112 14.88 -10.80 -10.12
C TYR A 112 13.72 -10.31 -10.99
N ALA A 113 13.83 -9.08 -11.49
CA ALA A 113 12.84 -8.44 -12.33
C ALA A 113 12.55 -9.21 -13.64
N ASP A 114 13.57 -9.74 -14.28
CA ASP A 114 13.44 -10.52 -15.52
C ASP A 114 12.76 -11.87 -15.28
N TYR A 115 13.00 -12.51 -14.13
CA TYR A 115 12.30 -13.73 -13.75
C TYR A 115 10.83 -13.44 -13.40
N ASN A 116 10.55 -12.37 -12.63
CA ASN A 116 9.18 -11.89 -12.37
C ASN A 116 8.43 -11.65 -13.70
N MET A 117 9.05 -10.96 -14.65
CA MET A 117 8.50 -10.73 -15.98
C MET A 117 8.18 -12.04 -16.71
N SER A 118 8.95 -13.10 -16.48
CA SER A 118 8.78 -14.39 -17.15
C SER A 118 7.62 -15.21 -16.59
N TYR A 119 7.45 -15.24 -15.25
CA TYR A 119 6.44 -16.11 -14.64
C TYR A 119 5.07 -15.45 -14.52
N THR A 120 4.98 -14.13 -14.47
CA THR A 120 3.68 -13.45 -14.33
C THR A 120 2.87 -13.41 -15.62
N GLY A 121 3.50 -13.57 -16.79
CA GLY A 121 2.80 -13.52 -18.06
C GLY A 121 2.22 -12.15 -18.45
N PHE A 122 2.47 -11.09 -17.69
CA PHE A 122 1.86 -9.76 -17.93
C PHE A 122 2.18 -9.16 -19.29
N ARG A 123 3.27 -9.55 -19.96
CA ARG A 123 3.53 -9.08 -21.32
C ARG A 123 2.49 -9.59 -22.34
N ALA A 124 2.09 -10.84 -22.24
CA ALA A 124 1.04 -11.40 -23.11
C ALA A 124 -0.32 -10.75 -22.80
N LEU A 125 -0.66 -10.60 -21.52
CA LEU A 125 -1.88 -9.91 -21.10
C LEU A 125 -1.90 -8.43 -21.52
N ALA A 126 -0.74 -7.78 -21.55
CA ALA A 126 -0.61 -6.39 -22.00
C ALA A 126 -1.02 -6.21 -23.47
N ASP A 127 -0.68 -7.18 -24.34
CA ASP A 127 -1.12 -7.19 -25.74
C ASP A 127 -2.64 -7.38 -25.90
N GLU A 128 -3.29 -8.01 -24.90
CA GLU A 128 -4.73 -8.29 -24.92
C GLU A 128 -5.58 -7.20 -24.23
N ARG A 129 -5.01 -6.50 -23.23
CA ARG A 129 -5.72 -5.64 -22.30
C ARG A 129 -5.26 -4.18 -22.29
N ASP A 130 -4.33 -3.79 -23.16
CA ASP A 130 -3.91 -2.39 -23.35
C ASP A 130 -3.34 -1.72 -22.10
N PHE A 131 -2.33 -2.31 -21.46
CA PHE A 131 -1.60 -1.72 -20.34
C PHE A 131 -0.08 -1.89 -20.51
N ILE A 132 0.72 -1.10 -19.79
CA ILE A 132 2.19 -1.16 -19.81
C ILE A 132 2.68 -1.79 -18.50
N PRO A 133 3.15 -3.04 -18.51
CA PRO A 133 3.76 -3.65 -17.33
C PRO A 133 5.18 -3.14 -17.14
N ILE A 134 5.53 -2.85 -15.87
CA ILE A 134 6.84 -2.42 -15.42
C ILE A 134 7.33 -3.42 -14.38
N PHE A 135 8.59 -3.83 -14.50
CA PHE A 135 9.24 -4.80 -13.62
C PHE A 135 10.49 -4.16 -13.02
N PRO A 136 10.37 -3.44 -11.89
CA PRO A 136 11.53 -2.86 -11.22
C PRO A 136 12.35 -3.96 -10.54
N GLN A 137 13.67 -3.70 -10.37
CA GLN A 137 14.58 -4.55 -9.61
C GLN A 137 14.75 -4.01 -8.19
N GLY A 138 14.45 -4.84 -7.22
CA GLY A 138 14.71 -4.59 -5.82
C GLY A 138 16.19 -4.53 -5.50
N THR A 139 16.55 -3.86 -4.44
CA THR A 139 17.95 -3.64 -4.04
C THR A 139 18.55 -4.90 -3.43
N VAL A 140 19.86 -5.08 -3.59
CA VAL A 140 20.61 -6.11 -2.88
C VAL A 140 20.85 -5.65 -1.45
N ALA A 141 20.33 -6.37 -0.47
CA ALA A 141 20.69 -6.15 0.93
C ALA A 141 22.15 -6.58 1.15
N GLU A 142 23.05 -5.61 1.35
CA GLU A 142 24.50 -5.89 1.49
C GLU A 142 24.81 -6.93 2.57
N GLU A 143 24.05 -6.92 3.68
CA GLU A 143 24.26 -7.85 4.79
C GLU A 143 23.83 -9.30 4.49
N LYS A 144 22.91 -9.50 3.55
CA LYS A 144 22.35 -10.81 3.21
C LYS A 144 22.78 -11.32 1.83
N GLY A 145 23.26 -10.44 0.94
CA GLY A 145 23.61 -10.75 -0.44
C GLY A 145 22.39 -11.17 -1.28
N SER A 146 21.19 -10.84 -0.79
CA SER A 146 19.90 -11.20 -1.42
C SER A 146 19.17 -9.97 -1.92
N THR A 147 18.45 -10.12 -3.04
CA THR A 147 17.60 -9.07 -3.60
C THR A 147 16.28 -8.98 -2.82
N GLY A 148 15.71 -7.78 -2.74
CA GLY A 148 14.42 -7.57 -2.07
C GLY A 148 14.01 -6.12 -2.03
N TRP A 149 12.87 -5.88 -1.39
CA TRP A 149 12.25 -4.58 -1.24
C TRP A 149 12.33 -4.12 0.21
N PHE A 150 12.71 -2.87 0.41
CA PHE A 150 12.62 -2.18 1.68
C PHE A 150 11.29 -1.43 1.74
N THR A 151 10.40 -1.92 2.59
CA THR A 151 9.00 -1.47 2.69
C THR A 151 8.81 -0.24 3.57
N GLU A 152 9.87 0.16 4.29
CA GLU A 152 9.84 1.30 5.21
C GLU A 152 9.83 2.63 4.46
N THR A 153 9.33 3.67 5.13
CA THR A 153 9.37 5.03 4.60
C THR A 153 10.81 5.51 4.45
N CYS A 154 11.09 6.23 3.37
CA CYS A 154 12.41 6.76 3.07
C CYS A 154 12.91 7.69 4.17
N ASP A 155 14.03 7.34 4.77
CA ASP A 155 14.81 8.25 5.60
C ASP A 155 16.24 8.39 5.03
N SER A 156 17.02 9.33 5.55
CA SER A 156 18.37 9.60 5.04
C SER A 156 19.41 8.50 5.34
N SER A 157 19.01 7.40 5.96
CA SER A 157 19.90 6.32 6.43
C SER A 157 19.60 4.98 5.75
N SER A 158 18.51 4.86 4.97
CA SER A 158 18.03 3.62 4.38
C SER A 158 17.87 3.70 2.86
N VAL A 159 17.91 2.54 2.20
CA VAL A 159 17.54 2.42 0.78
C VAL A 159 16.09 2.83 0.62
N CYS A 160 15.82 3.74 -0.32
CA CYS A 160 14.48 4.25 -0.57
C CYS A 160 13.86 3.59 -1.80
N ASP A 161 13.25 2.42 -1.65
CA ASP A 161 12.55 1.76 -2.75
C ASP A 161 11.25 2.47 -3.13
N LEU A 162 10.54 3.07 -2.18
CA LEU A 162 9.37 3.92 -2.45
C LEU A 162 9.70 5.07 -3.40
N GLY A 163 10.77 5.81 -3.12
CA GLY A 163 11.19 6.93 -3.95
C GLY A 163 11.72 6.48 -5.31
N PHE A 164 12.38 5.33 -5.39
CA PHE A 164 12.77 4.75 -6.68
C PHE A 164 11.53 4.43 -7.53
N ILE A 165 10.53 3.73 -6.98
CA ILE A 165 9.28 3.43 -7.71
C ILE A 165 8.55 4.71 -8.10
N ASP A 166 8.51 5.71 -7.22
CA ASP A 166 7.93 7.03 -7.51
C ASP A 166 8.60 7.69 -8.73
N SER A 167 9.93 7.65 -8.79
CA SER A 167 10.72 8.17 -9.92
C SER A 167 10.49 7.40 -11.23
N VAL A 168 10.25 6.09 -11.16
CA VAL A 168 9.90 5.26 -12.33
C VAL A 168 8.54 5.67 -12.87
N ILE A 169 7.53 5.89 -12.01
CA ILE A 169 6.21 6.36 -12.44
C ILE A 169 6.32 7.72 -13.15
N ASP A 170 7.09 8.65 -12.60
CA ASP A 170 7.31 9.97 -13.21
C ASP A 170 7.97 9.84 -14.58
N PHE A 171 9.03 9.03 -14.68
CA PHE A 171 9.69 8.77 -15.96
C PHE A 171 8.73 8.21 -17.01
N MET A 172 7.85 7.29 -16.66
CA MET A 172 6.86 6.74 -17.59
C MET A 172 5.89 7.84 -18.05
N GLY A 173 5.42 8.68 -17.12
CA GLY A 173 4.51 9.80 -17.44
C GLY A 173 5.14 10.88 -18.32
N GLU A 174 6.44 11.11 -18.18
CA GLU A 174 7.17 12.12 -18.96
C GLU A 174 7.54 11.64 -20.39
N ASN A 175 7.68 10.33 -20.59
CA ASN A 175 8.27 9.78 -21.80
C ASN A 175 7.31 8.94 -22.65
N LEU A 176 6.17 8.50 -22.09
CA LEU A 176 5.21 7.64 -22.75
C LEU A 176 3.77 8.18 -22.62
N ASN A 177 2.91 7.77 -23.55
CA ASN A 177 1.49 8.10 -23.47
C ASN A 177 0.76 7.17 -22.49
N VAL A 178 0.86 7.50 -21.20
CA VAL A 178 0.29 6.73 -20.09
C VAL A 178 -0.79 7.50 -19.34
N ASP A 179 -1.74 6.78 -18.77
CA ASP A 179 -2.79 7.34 -17.91
C ASP A 179 -2.36 7.25 -16.44
N LEU A 180 -1.84 8.35 -15.91
CA LEU A 180 -1.38 8.43 -14.52
C LEU A 180 -2.51 8.37 -13.48
N ASN A 181 -3.79 8.38 -13.90
CA ASN A 181 -4.91 8.08 -13.01
C ASN A 181 -5.12 6.56 -12.84
N ARG A 182 -4.46 5.74 -13.67
CA ARG A 182 -4.55 4.29 -13.66
C ARG A 182 -3.16 3.66 -13.52
N VAL A 183 -2.52 3.91 -12.40
CA VAL A 183 -1.26 3.28 -12.00
C VAL A 183 -1.56 2.23 -10.95
N TYR A 184 -1.23 0.99 -11.25
CA TYR A 184 -1.50 -0.16 -10.40
C TYR A 184 -0.21 -0.79 -9.90
N ALA A 185 -0.28 -1.45 -8.75
CA ALA A 185 0.84 -2.22 -8.23
C ALA A 185 0.40 -3.63 -7.84
N THR A 186 1.24 -4.60 -8.18
CA THR A 186 1.11 -6.00 -7.75
C THR A 186 2.48 -6.55 -7.38
N GLY A 187 2.51 -7.59 -6.57
CA GLY A 187 3.77 -8.23 -6.21
C GLY A 187 3.59 -9.54 -5.49
N PHE A 188 4.66 -10.35 -5.50
CA PHE A 188 4.72 -11.66 -4.89
C PHE A 188 5.60 -11.64 -3.64
N SER A 189 5.18 -12.33 -2.54
CA SER A 189 6.00 -12.51 -1.35
C SER A 189 6.51 -11.16 -0.79
N ASN A 190 7.82 -10.92 -0.73
CA ASN A 190 8.41 -9.63 -0.35
C ASN A 190 7.90 -8.48 -1.25
N GLY A 191 7.66 -8.74 -2.55
CA GLY A 191 7.02 -7.76 -3.45
C GLY A 191 5.58 -7.44 -3.08
N ALA A 192 4.84 -8.38 -2.44
CA ALA A 192 3.49 -8.11 -1.93
C ALA A 192 3.52 -7.18 -0.71
N PHE A 193 4.51 -7.31 0.19
CA PHE A 193 4.72 -6.36 1.27
C PHE A 193 4.98 -4.95 0.72
N MET A 194 5.84 -4.86 -0.32
CA MET A 194 6.09 -3.59 -0.99
C MET A 194 4.85 -3.05 -1.70
N THR A 195 4.00 -3.91 -2.27
CA THR A 195 2.71 -3.52 -2.85
C THR A 195 1.81 -2.83 -1.83
N TYR A 196 1.70 -3.36 -0.62
CA TYR A 196 0.98 -2.70 0.47
C TYR A 196 1.64 -1.38 0.88
N SER A 197 2.97 -1.34 0.94
CA SER A 197 3.70 -0.11 1.24
C SER A 197 3.44 0.98 0.19
N LEU A 198 3.36 0.62 -1.10
CA LEU A 198 2.97 1.55 -2.18
C LEU A 198 1.54 2.08 -1.99
N GLY A 199 0.58 1.18 -1.69
CA GLY A 199 -0.81 1.57 -1.40
C GLY A 199 -0.95 2.53 -0.21
N CYS A 200 -0.09 2.38 0.79
CA CYS A 200 -0.08 3.27 1.96
C CYS A 200 0.64 4.60 1.71
N ASN A 201 1.79 4.59 1.03
CA ASN A 201 2.71 5.73 1.03
C ASN A 201 2.78 6.47 -0.32
N LEU A 202 2.38 5.82 -1.42
CA LEU A 202 2.31 6.42 -2.77
C LEU A 202 0.88 6.48 -3.32
N SER A 203 -0.13 6.47 -2.45
CA SER A 203 -1.54 6.53 -2.85
C SER A 203 -1.91 7.78 -3.66
N ALA A 204 -1.11 8.85 -3.64
CA ALA A 204 -1.29 9.97 -4.57
C ALA A 204 -1.13 9.60 -6.06
N LYS A 205 -0.48 8.46 -6.35
CA LYS A 205 -0.24 7.96 -7.70
C LYS A 205 -0.85 6.57 -7.93
N ILE A 206 -0.89 5.71 -6.90
CA ILE A 206 -1.38 4.32 -7.00
C ILE A 206 -2.90 4.28 -6.88
N ALA A 207 -3.57 3.80 -7.92
CA ALA A 207 -5.03 3.72 -8.00
C ALA A 207 -5.63 2.44 -7.37
N ALA A 208 -4.92 1.31 -7.45
CA ALA A 208 -5.33 0.03 -6.89
C ALA A 208 -4.12 -0.89 -6.69
N ILE A 209 -4.24 -1.85 -5.77
CA ILE A 209 -3.18 -2.81 -5.46
C ILE A 209 -3.69 -4.26 -5.46
N ALA A 210 -2.77 -5.18 -5.82
CA ALA A 210 -3.02 -6.63 -5.75
C ALA A 210 -1.80 -7.34 -5.14
N ALA A 211 -1.93 -7.92 -3.96
CA ALA A 211 -0.85 -8.56 -3.22
C ALA A 211 -0.98 -10.09 -3.25
N VAL A 212 0.10 -10.80 -3.59
CA VAL A 212 0.11 -12.26 -3.70
C VAL A 212 1.09 -12.86 -2.70
N SER A 213 0.60 -13.77 -1.83
CA SER A 213 1.41 -14.55 -0.86
C SER A 213 2.32 -13.67 0.01
N GLY A 214 1.82 -12.52 0.44
CA GLY A 214 2.51 -11.60 1.37
C GLY A 214 1.50 -10.70 2.04
N THR A 215 1.84 -10.12 3.18
CA THR A 215 0.93 -9.32 4.00
C THR A 215 1.52 -7.94 4.31
N MET A 216 1.16 -7.32 5.41
CA MET A 216 1.75 -6.08 5.88
C MET A 216 2.72 -6.34 7.04
N ASP A 217 3.84 -5.63 7.08
CA ASP A 217 4.81 -5.70 8.18
C ASP A 217 4.18 -5.23 9.49
N ILE A 218 4.63 -5.79 10.63
CA ILE A 218 4.20 -5.36 11.96
C ILE A 218 4.52 -3.87 12.15
N GLY A 219 3.49 -3.10 12.50
CA GLY A 219 3.59 -1.65 12.67
C GLY A 219 3.12 -0.84 11.45
N SER A 220 3.17 -1.39 10.23
CA SER A 220 2.83 -0.66 8.99
C SER A 220 1.36 -0.22 8.93
N ILE A 221 0.44 -0.98 9.51
CA ILE A 221 -0.98 -0.60 9.62
C ILE A 221 -1.13 0.76 10.35
N SER A 222 -0.40 0.94 11.44
CA SER A 222 -0.50 2.18 12.25
C SER A 222 0.16 3.39 11.59
N THR A 223 1.01 3.19 10.58
CA THR A 223 1.73 4.24 9.84
C THR A 223 1.22 4.42 8.42
N CYS A 224 0.25 3.62 7.98
CA CYS A 224 -0.33 3.72 6.64
C CYS A 224 -1.04 5.08 6.46
N GLN A 225 -0.68 5.81 5.40
CA GLN A 225 -1.14 7.18 5.12
C GLN A 225 -1.82 7.30 3.76
N SER A 226 -2.55 6.28 3.32
CA SER A 226 -3.33 6.39 2.07
C SER A 226 -4.25 7.62 2.14
N ILE A 227 -4.28 8.41 1.06
CA ILE A 227 -5.05 9.65 1.00
C ILE A 227 -6.43 9.49 0.34
N HIS A 228 -6.72 8.31 -0.19
CA HIS A 228 -8.02 7.96 -0.76
C HIS A 228 -8.36 6.50 -0.44
N PRO A 229 -9.64 6.10 -0.51
CA PRO A 229 -10.03 4.69 -0.41
C PRO A 229 -9.27 3.86 -1.46
N MET A 230 -8.62 2.77 -1.02
CA MET A 230 -7.73 1.96 -1.85
C MET A 230 -8.42 0.65 -2.24
N PRO A 231 -8.65 0.38 -3.54
CA PRO A 231 -9.02 -0.95 -3.99
C PRO A 231 -7.91 -1.96 -3.71
N VAL A 232 -8.25 -3.06 -3.06
CA VAL A 232 -7.26 -4.08 -2.64
C VAL A 232 -7.73 -5.46 -3.07
N LEU A 233 -6.87 -6.19 -3.78
CA LEU A 233 -6.98 -7.63 -3.98
C LEU A 233 -5.86 -8.30 -3.18
N HIS A 234 -6.22 -9.27 -2.35
CA HIS A 234 -5.27 -10.14 -1.66
C HIS A 234 -5.46 -11.57 -2.13
N ILE A 235 -4.39 -12.23 -2.56
CA ILE A 235 -4.40 -13.65 -2.97
C ILE A 235 -3.43 -14.41 -2.08
N HIS A 236 -3.91 -15.46 -1.38
CA HIS A 236 -3.05 -16.23 -0.48
C HIS A 236 -3.39 -17.72 -0.47
N GLY A 237 -2.35 -18.55 -0.49
CA GLY A 237 -2.48 -19.99 -0.40
C GLY A 237 -2.70 -20.46 1.06
N THR A 238 -3.64 -21.38 1.26
CA THR A 238 -3.89 -21.95 2.61
C THR A 238 -2.73 -22.78 3.15
N ASN A 239 -1.91 -23.35 2.26
CA ASN A 239 -0.73 -24.17 2.60
C ASN A 239 0.58 -23.36 2.58
N ASP A 240 0.51 -22.03 2.52
CA ASP A 240 1.71 -21.19 2.56
C ASP A 240 2.37 -21.27 3.95
N THR A 241 3.53 -21.91 4.01
CA THR A 241 4.35 -22.06 5.22
C THR A 241 5.53 -21.08 5.26
N THR A 242 5.78 -20.36 4.17
CA THR A 242 6.84 -19.34 4.08
C THR A 242 6.34 -18.02 4.66
N ILE A 243 5.17 -17.56 4.21
CA ILE A 243 4.44 -16.44 4.79
C ILE A 243 3.07 -16.97 5.24
N PRO A 244 2.96 -17.55 6.44
CA PRO A 244 1.70 -18.14 6.88
C PRO A 244 0.56 -17.12 6.91
N PRO A 245 -0.63 -17.44 6.36
CA PRO A 245 -1.79 -16.52 6.39
C PRO A 245 -2.25 -16.21 7.81
N SER A 246 -1.89 -17.04 8.80
CA SER A 246 -2.14 -16.81 10.22
C SER A 246 -1.25 -15.74 10.86
N GLY A 247 -0.33 -15.14 10.09
CA GLY A 247 0.63 -14.17 10.58
C GLY A 247 1.88 -14.76 11.19
N GLY A 248 2.81 -13.89 11.58
CA GLY A 248 4.10 -14.27 12.14
C GLY A 248 4.68 -13.20 13.06
N GLN A 249 5.97 -13.36 13.40
CA GLN A 249 6.65 -12.42 14.28
C GLN A 249 6.80 -11.02 13.63
N TYR A 250 6.93 -10.97 12.31
CA TYR A 250 7.28 -9.76 11.56
C TYR A 250 6.15 -9.25 10.66
N HIS A 251 5.07 -10.01 10.51
CA HIS A 251 3.98 -9.65 9.62
C HIS A 251 2.60 -9.95 10.23
N TYR A 252 1.62 -9.15 9.85
CA TYR A 252 0.23 -9.31 10.29
C TYR A 252 -0.42 -10.57 9.68
N PRO A 253 -1.39 -11.20 10.37
CA PRO A 253 -2.31 -12.15 9.75
C PRO A 253 -3.05 -11.53 8.55
N VAL A 254 -3.36 -12.32 7.54
CA VAL A 254 -4.20 -11.88 6.41
C VAL A 254 -5.50 -11.25 6.89
N SER A 255 -6.16 -11.87 7.86
CA SER A 255 -7.41 -11.35 8.44
C SER A 255 -7.30 -9.92 9.00
N ASP A 256 -6.16 -9.58 9.61
CA ASP A 256 -5.95 -8.25 10.18
C ASP A 256 -5.71 -7.22 9.07
N VAL A 257 -4.97 -7.59 8.02
CA VAL A 257 -4.74 -6.75 6.83
C VAL A 257 -6.06 -6.47 6.09
N ILE A 258 -6.87 -7.51 5.87
CA ILE A 258 -8.18 -7.36 5.22
C ILE A 258 -9.11 -6.49 6.08
N ASN A 259 -9.17 -6.72 7.39
CA ASN A 259 -9.98 -5.91 8.29
C ASN A 259 -9.53 -4.44 8.30
N PHE A 260 -8.21 -4.18 8.30
CA PHE A 260 -7.69 -2.82 8.18
C PHE A 260 -8.20 -2.13 6.91
N TRP A 261 -8.06 -2.74 5.74
CA TRP A 261 -8.50 -2.11 4.49
C TRP A 261 -10.01 -1.97 4.37
N LYS A 262 -10.79 -2.93 4.93
CA LYS A 262 -12.26 -2.79 5.04
C LYS A 262 -12.67 -1.60 5.89
N GLU A 263 -12.04 -1.45 7.07
CA GLU A 263 -12.32 -0.34 7.98
C GLU A 263 -11.87 0.99 7.37
N PHE A 264 -10.67 1.02 6.78
CA PHE A 264 -10.13 2.20 6.11
C PHE A 264 -11.03 2.68 4.95
N ASN A 265 -11.53 1.75 4.15
CA ASN A 265 -12.42 2.03 3.02
C ASN A 265 -13.90 2.19 3.43
N GLU A 266 -14.26 2.01 4.70
CA GLU A 266 -15.64 2.05 5.22
C GLU A 266 -16.59 1.06 4.50
N CYS A 267 -16.14 -0.16 4.21
CA CYS A 267 -16.93 -1.18 3.54
C CYS A 267 -18.08 -1.66 4.43
N SER A 268 -19.28 -1.82 3.87
CA SER A 268 -20.51 -2.03 4.65
C SER A 268 -21.06 -3.45 4.61
N TYR A 269 -20.72 -4.25 3.59
CA TYR A 269 -21.17 -5.64 3.47
C TYR A 269 -20.11 -6.52 2.79
N THR A 270 -20.31 -7.85 2.86
CA THR A 270 -19.45 -8.84 2.25
C THR A 270 -20.29 -9.81 1.44
N THR A 271 -19.90 -10.05 0.20
CA THR A 271 -20.40 -11.14 -0.64
C THR A 271 -19.33 -12.24 -0.65
N VAL A 272 -19.77 -13.49 -0.63
CA VAL A 272 -18.87 -14.65 -0.64
C VAL A 272 -19.18 -15.47 -1.88
N TYR A 273 -18.13 -15.79 -2.62
CA TYR A 273 -18.15 -16.79 -3.68
C TYR A 273 -17.20 -17.91 -3.27
N GLU A 274 -17.67 -19.14 -3.32
CA GLU A 274 -16.88 -20.34 -2.99
C GLU A 274 -16.98 -21.29 -4.17
N ASP A 275 -15.85 -21.77 -4.62
CA ASP A 275 -15.74 -22.89 -5.53
C ASP A 275 -15.30 -24.11 -4.72
N GLU A 276 -16.02 -25.22 -4.86
CA GLU A 276 -15.75 -26.42 -4.09
C GLU A 276 -14.75 -27.31 -4.85
N ASP A 277 -13.97 -28.10 -4.11
CA ASP A 277 -13.09 -29.13 -4.65
C ASP A 277 -13.93 -30.29 -5.23
N ASP A 278 -14.44 -30.12 -6.44
CA ASP A 278 -15.39 -31.03 -7.07
C ASP A 278 -14.75 -32.36 -7.53
N ASP A 279 -13.43 -32.36 -7.82
CA ASP A 279 -12.68 -33.51 -8.30
C ASP A 279 -11.84 -34.22 -7.21
N GLY A 280 -11.72 -33.60 -6.03
CA GLY A 280 -11.04 -34.16 -4.87
C GLY A 280 -9.51 -34.08 -4.93
N ASP A 281 -8.97 -33.15 -5.71
CA ASP A 281 -7.52 -32.95 -5.86
C ASP A 281 -6.92 -32.05 -4.75
N GLY A 282 -7.77 -31.43 -3.93
CA GLY A 282 -7.41 -30.63 -2.78
C GLY A 282 -7.21 -29.16 -3.09
N PHE A 283 -7.55 -28.72 -4.31
CA PHE A 283 -7.55 -27.30 -4.69
C PHE A 283 -8.99 -26.78 -4.76
N TYR A 284 -9.18 -25.57 -4.30
CA TYR A 284 -10.44 -24.84 -4.32
C TYR A 284 -10.14 -23.34 -4.15
N PHE A 285 -11.13 -22.49 -4.31
CA PHE A 285 -10.95 -21.08 -3.94
C PHE A 285 -12.19 -20.49 -3.28
N SER A 286 -11.96 -19.46 -2.48
CA SER A 286 -13.02 -18.66 -1.88
C SER A 286 -12.66 -17.19 -2.04
N ILE A 287 -13.62 -16.39 -2.49
CA ILE A 287 -13.47 -14.95 -2.65
C ILE A 287 -14.45 -14.25 -1.71
N TYR A 288 -13.90 -13.47 -0.79
CA TYR A 288 -14.68 -12.58 0.07
C TYR A 288 -14.59 -11.16 -0.51
N SER A 289 -15.63 -10.72 -1.19
CA SER A 289 -15.74 -9.37 -1.75
C SER A 289 -16.36 -8.44 -0.71
N HIS A 290 -15.59 -7.49 -0.20
CA HIS A 290 -16.07 -6.46 0.72
C HIS A 290 -16.42 -5.21 -0.07
N GLU A 291 -17.68 -4.81 0.00
CA GLU A 291 -18.32 -3.86 -0.89
C GLU A 291 -19.10 -2.78 -0.12
N GLY A 292 -19.70 -1.83 -0.88
CA GLY A 292 -20.38 -0.68 -0.31
C GLY A 292 -19.39 0.23 0.43
N CYS A 293 -18.17 0.30 -0.08
CA CYS A 293 -17.08 1.11 0.44
C CYS A 293 -17.15 2.54 -0.13
N LEU A 294 -16.37 3.47 0.44
CA LEU A 294 -16.21 4.81 -0.10
C LEU A 294 -15.73 4.75 -1.56
N ASN A 295 -16.24 5.65 -2.42
CA ASN A 295 -15.93 5.74 -3.85
C ASN A 295 -16.17 4.43 -4.63
N ASP A 296 -17.04 3.55 -4.12
CA ASP A 296 -17.34 2.23 -4.67
C ASP A 296 -16.12 1.33 -4.88
N VAL A 297 -15.02 1.57 -4.14
CA VAL A 297 -13.87 0.66 -4.14
C VAL A 297 -14.25 -0.68 -3.51
N GLN A 298 -13.40 -1.68 -3.66
CA GLN A 298 -13.63 -3.02 -3.13
C GLN A 298 -12.36 -3.58 -2.48
N VAL A 299 -12.54 -4.42 -1.47
CA VAL A 299 -11.48 -5.22 -0.87
C VAL A 299 -11.79 -6.69 -1.10
N TYR A 300 -10.96 -7.37 -1.86
CA TYR A 300 -11.11 -8.79 -2.17
C TYR A 300 -10.07 -9.61 -1.41
N ASP A 301 -10.56 -10.60 -0.66
CA ASP A 301 -9.75 -11.65 -0.05
C ASP A 301 -9.96 -12.94 -0.83
N PHE A 302 -8.99 -13.28 -1.69
CA PHE A 302 -8.97 -14.49 -2.47
C PHE A 302 -8.14 -15.56 -1.75
N THR A 303 -8.80 -16.48 -1.11
CA THR A 303 -8.19 -17.64 -0.47
C THR A 303 -8.03 -18.77 -1.48
N ALA A 304 -6.79 -19.14 -1.79
CA ALA A 304 -6.44 -20.25 -2.66
C ALA A 304 -6.22 -21.53 -1.84
N GLY A 305 -7.22 -22.39 -1.78
CA GLY A 305 -7.17 -23.67 -1.08
C GLY A 305 -6.11 -24.59 -1.68
N GLY A 306 -5.32 -25.26 -0.85
CA GLY A 306 -4.25 -26.16 -1.28
C GLY A 306 -2.97 -25.49 -1.77
N MET A 307 -3.02 -24.24 -2.20
CA MET A 307 -1.87 -23.51 -2.75
C MET A 307 -0.79 -23.26 -1.69
N TYR A 308 0.45 -23.49 -2.06
CA TYR A 308 1.65 -23.17 -1.28
C TYR A 308 2.13 -21.73 -1.54
N HIS A 309 3.35 -21.40 -1.11
CA HIS A 309 3.99 -20.11 -1.39
C HIS A 309 4.38 -20.01 -2.87
N SER A 310 3.45 -19.60 -3.72
CA SER A 310 3.64 -19.54 -5.17
C SER A 310 2.78 -18.45 -5.82
N TRP A 311 3.17 -18.05 -7.03
CA TRP A 311 2.32 -17.24 -7.89
C TRP A 311 1.24 -18.13 -8.51
N PRO A 312 -0.06 -17.78 -8.46
CA PRO A 312 -1.12 -18.61 -9.03
C PRO A 312 -1.06 -18.57 -10.58
N ARG A 313 -0.79 -19.71 -11.20
CA ARG A 313 -0.64 -19.85 -12.66
C ARG A 313 -1.35 -21.08 -13.17
N ASP A 314 -1.75 -21.05 -14.45
CA ASP A 314 -2.19 -22.22 -15.19
C ASP A 314 -1.19 -23.38 -15.04
N GLY A 315 -1.70 -24.56 -14.67
CA GLY A 315 -0.92 -25.80 -14.55
C GLY A 315 -0.21 -26.00 -13.20
N GLN A 316 -0.30 -25.05 -12.27
CA GLN A 316 0.04 -25.24 -10.84
C GLN A 316 -1.19 -25.14 -9.93
N THR A 317 -2.25 -24.63 -10.46
CA THR A 317 -3.60 -24.62 -9.96
C THR A 317 -4.43 -25.44 -10.92
N THR A 318 -5.37 -26.19 -10.43
CA THR A 318 -6.25 -27.04 -11.24
C THR A 318 -7.16 -26.19 -12.12
N ASP A 319 -7.95 -26.85 -12.96
CA ASP A 319 -8.97 -26.24 -13.83
C ASP A 319 -9.97 -25.37 -13.03
N ASP A 320 -10.00 -25.52 -11.68
CA ASP A 320 -10.90 -24.84 -10.75
C ASP A 320 -10.41 -23.46 -10.30
N MET A 321 -9.13 -23.11 -10.48
CA MET A 321 -8.59 -21.81 -10.09
C MET A 321 -8.30 -20.90 -11.28
N PRO A 322 -8.80 -19.67 -11.31
CA PRO A 322 -8.49 -18.74 -12.38
C PRO A 322 -6.98 -18.42 -12.40
N ASP A 323 -6.43 -18.18 -13.60
CA ASP A 323 -5.08 -17.63 -13.73
C ASP A 323 -4.94 -16.33 -12.96
N GLY A 324 -4.07 -16.32 -11.94
CA GLY A 324 -3.97 -15.20 -11.02
C GLY A 324 -3.56 -13.89 -11.70
N SER A 325 -2.75 -13.95 -12.76
CA SER A 325 -2.35 -12.74 -13.49
C SER A 325 -3.54 -12.12 -14.22
N THR A 326 -4.37 -12.94 -14.87
CA THR A 326 -5.61 -12.50 -15.51
C THR A 326 -6.58 -11.93 -14.47
N TYR A 327 -6.74 -12.62 -13.34
CA TYR A 327 -7.61 -12.18 -12.25
C TYR A 327 -7.16 -10.83 -11.66
N ILE A 328 -5.85 -10.67 -11.43
CA ILE A 328 -5.24 -9.42 -10.95
C ILE A 328 -5.55 -8.27 -11.91
N VAL A 329 -5.26 -8.43 -13.21
CA VAL A 329 -5.51 -7.37 -14.21
C VAL A 329 -6.99 -7.04 -14.28
N THR A 330 -7.87 -8.05 -14.30
CA THR A 330 -9.33 -7.87 -14.32
C THR A 330 -9.84 -7.10 -13.10
N PHE A 331 -9.29 -7.36 -11.91
CA PHE A 331 -9.63 -6.58 -10.72
C PHE A 331 -9.14 -5.14 -10.84
N LEU A 332 -7.86 -4.92 -11.16
CA LEU A 332 -7.22 -3.60 -11.13
C LEU A 332 -7.82 -2.64 -12.17
N GLU A 333 -8.08 -3.10 -13.40
CA GLU A 333 -8.57 -2.25 -14.49
C GLU A 333 -9.97 -1.63 -14.24
N ARG A 334 -10.67 -2.09 -13.22
CA ARG A 334 -11.98 -1.54 -12.80
C ARG A 334 -11.86 -0.18 -12.15
N PHE A 335 -10.69 0.18 -11.64
CA PHE A 335 -10.49 1.35 -10.80
C PHE A 335 -9.61 2.39 -11.47
N ASP A 336 -9.79 3.63 -11.04
CA ASP A 336 -8.84 4.71 -11.20
C ASP A 336 -8.60 5.39 -9.84
N ILE A 337 -7.81 6.44 -9.81
CA ILE A 337 -7.46 7.17 -8.59
C ILE A 337 -8.68 7.73 -7.84
N ASN A 338 -9.84 7.80 -8.48
CA ASN A 338 -11.08 8.31 -7.90
C ASN A 338 -12.02 7.19 -7.40
N GLY A 339 -11.68 5.92 -7.63
CA GLY A 339 -12.47 4.75 -7.25
C GLY A 339 -12.97 3.94 -8.44
N LEU A 340 -14.15 3.32 -8.34
CA LEU A 340 -14.71 2.47 -9.39
C LEU A 340 -15.04 3.29 -10.65
N ARG A 341 -14.56 2.81 -11.80
CA ARG A 341 -14.80 3.45 -13.10
C ARG A 341 -16.18 3.10 -13.61
N SER A 342 -16.93 4.11 -14.06
CA SER A 342 -18.32 3.99 -14.50
C SER A 342 -18.58 3.12 -15.75
N SER A 343 -17.52 2.64 -16.42
CA SER A 343 -17.59 1.87 -17.67
C SER A 343 -17.30 0.37 -17.51
N THR A 344 -17.05 -0.11 -16.30
CA THR A 344 -16.61 -1.49 -16.04
C THR A 344 -17.69 -2.29 -15.30
N ASN A 345 -18.80 -2.63 -15.96
CA ASN A 345 -19.64 -3.75 -15.54
C ASN A 345 -19.01 -5.05 -16.07
N ILE A 346 -17.95 -5.53 -15.44
CA ILE A 346 -17.42 -6.86 -15.69
C ILE A 346 -18.04 -7.76 -14.64
N ASP A 347 -18.89 -8.67 -15.09
CA ASP A 347 -19.46 -9.72 -14.24
C ASP A 347 -18.40 -10.79 -14.05
N TYR A 348 -17.93 -11.03 -12.82
CA TYR A 348 -16.88 -12.01 -12.49
C TYR A 348 -17.40 -13.45 -12.40
N HIS A 349 -18.68 -13.67 -12.75
CA HIS A 349 -19.36 -14.95 -12.60
C HIS A 349 -19.64 -15.66 -13.94
N GLU A 350 -19.05 -15.17 -15.07
CA GLU A 350 -19.09 -15.87 -16.36
C GLU A 350 -17.72 -16.41 -16.78
#